data_959ff719b41272026b5ff99a61fdee5e
#
_entry.id   959ff719b41272026b5ff99a61fdee5e
#
_cell.length_a   1.000
_cell.length_b   1.000
_cell.length_c   1.000
_cell.angle_alpha   90.00
_cell.angle_beta   90.00
_cell.angle_gamma   90.00
#
_symmetry.space_group_name_H-M   'P 1'
#
loop_
_entity.id
_entity.type
_entity.pdbx_description
1 polymer ?
#
loop_
_entity_poly.entity_id
_entity_poly.type
_entity_poly.pdbx_seq_one_letter_code
_entity_poly.pdbx_strand_id
1 'polypeptide(L)'
;MHRRALLTALAAMALAPAWAFHALPEKFDPQRDAAADVQQALALAQAQRKMVFVDVGGEWCAWCHIFDRFVAARPAVQKALQDHYILVKVNYSPQNRNEAVLSQWPKARGYPHFYLLDAAGKVVASQPSGELESGRDYDEAKLLAFLRRHLAAQ
;
A
#
# COMPACT_ATOMS: atom_id res chain seq x y z
N MET A 1 -31.39 -49.56 30.86
CA MET A 1 -31.37 -49.17 29.44
C MET A 1 -31.21 -47.66 29.39
N HIS A 2 -29.96 -47.14 29.20
CA HIS A 2 -29.67 -45.70 29.15
C HIS A 2 -29.41 -45.33 27.70
N ARG A 3 -30.34 -44.62 27.09
CA ARG A 3 -30.16 -44.02 25.75
C ARG A 3 -29.33 -42.77 25.87
N ARG A 4 -28.08 -42.82 25.41
CA ARG A 4 -27.23 -41.62 25.23
C ARG A 4 -27.65 -40.92 23.95
N ALA A 5 -28.24 -39.75 24.07
CA ALA A 5 -28.50 -38.85 22.95
C ALA A 5 -27.17 -38.15 22.55
N LEU A 6 -26.70 -38.43 21.35
CA LEU A 6 -25.58 -37.71 20.72
C LEU A 6 -26.12 -36.40 20.14
N LEU A 7 -25.81 -35.31 20.80
CA LEU A 7 -26.04 -33.96 20.25
C LEU A 7 -24.91 -33.66 19.23
N THR A 8 -25.23 -33.77 17.97
CA THR A 8 -24.37 -33.28 16.88
C THR A 8 -24.52 -31.76 16.79
N ALA A 9 -23.52 -31.03 17.28
CA ALA A 9 -23.41 -29.59 17.06
C ALA A 9 -23.03 -29.33 15.60
N LEU A 10 -23.99 -28.89 14.79
CA LEU A 10 -23.68 -28.28 13.48
C LEU A 10 -22.97 -26.96 13.73
N ALA A 11 -21.67 -26.91 13.47
CA ALA A 11 -20.94 -25.66 13.37
C ALA A 11 -21.41 -24.92 12.10
N ALA A 12 -22.20 -23.87 12.28
CA ALA A 12 -22.56 -22.96 11.21
C ALA A 12 -21.28 -22.22 10.80
N MET A 13 -20.68 -22.62 9.69
CA MET A 13 -19.63 -21.89 9.02
C MET A 13 -20.28 -20.63 8.47
N ALA A 14 -20.11 -19.49 9.16
CA ALA A 14 -20.49 -18.19 8.65
C ALA A 14 -19.65 -17.92 7.40
N LEU A 15 -20.27 -18.03 6.22
CA LEU A 15 -19.71 -17.50 4.98
C LEU A 15 -19.57 -16.01 5.18
N ALA A 16 -18.33 -15.54 5.35
CA ALA A 16 -18.03 -14.11 5.28
C ALA A 16 -18.53 -13.62 3.92
N PRO A 17 -19.29 -12.51 3.87
CA PRO A 17 -19.73 -11.96 2.61
C PRO A 17 -18.48 -11.73 1.76
N ALA A 18 -18.47 -12.23 0.54
CA ALA A 18 -17.47 -11.91 -0.46
C ALA A 18 -17.66 -10.44 -0.85
N TRP A 19 -17.13 -9.54 -0.01
CA TRP A 19 -16.98 -8.16 -0.38
C TRP A 19 -16.08 -8.20 -1.61
N ALA A 20 -16.61 -7.75 -2.73
CA ALA A 20 -15.86 -7.66 -3.95
C ALA A 20 -14.59 -6.88 -3.64
N PHE A 21 -13.44 -7.57 -3.61
CA PHE A 21 -12.15 -6.92 -3.56
C PHE A 21 -12.05 -6.12 -4.85
N HIS A 22 -12.29 -4.82 -4.75
CA HIS A 22 -12.02 -3.93 -5.87
C HIS A 22 -10.51 -3.95 -6.09
N ALA A 23 -10.08 -4.03 -7.35
CA ALA A 23 -8.67 -3.91 -7.66
C ALA A 23 -8.14 -2.59 -7.08
N LEU A 24 -6.96 -2.64 -6.45
CA LEU A 24 -6.30 -1.42 -5.99
C LEU A 24 -5.99 -0.53 -7.20
N PRO A 25 -5.99 0.81 -7.04
CA PRO A 25 -5.81 1.72 -8.16
C PRO A 25 -4.41 1.60 -8.77
N GLU A 26 -4.35 1.41 -10.07
CA GLU A 26 -3.09 1.43 -10.84
C GLU A 26 -2.66 2.87 -11.18
N LYS A 27 -3.58 3.83 -11.08
CA LYS A 27 -3.37 5.26 -11.37
C LYS A 27 -3.85 6.12 -10.20
N PHE A 28 -3.44 7.37 -10.20
CA PHE A 28 -3.94 8.36 -9.26
C PHE A 28 -5.33 8.84 -9.69
N ASP A 29 -6.37 8.24 -9.13
CA ASP A 29 -7.76 8.55 -9.48
C ASP A 29 -8.40 9.44 -8.39
N PRO A 30 -8.79 10.68 -8.72
CA PRO A 30 -9.42 11.59 -7.76
C PRO A 30 -10.83 11.16 -7.33
N GLN A 31 -11.46 10.19 -8.00
CA GLN A 31 -12.79 9.69 -7.65
C GLN A 31 -12.75 8.55 -6.61
N ARG A 32 -11.57 8.03 -6.30
CA ARG A 32 -11.43 6.93 -5.34
C ARG A 32 -11.41 7.43 -3.90
N ASP A 33 -11.94 6.60 -3.02
CA ASP A 33 -11.83 6.75 -1.57
C ASP A 33 -10.51 6.12 -1.09
N ALA A 34 -9.54 6.97 -0.79
CA ALA A 34 -8.24 6.50 -0.31
C ALA A 34 -8.32 5.73 1.02
N ALA A 35 -9.29 6.04 1.90
CA ALA A 35 -9.46 5.32 3.14
C ALA A 35 -9.86 3.86 2.87
N ALA A 36 -10.82 3.65 1.96
CA ALA A 36 -11.24 2.32 1.54
C ALA A 36 -10.10 1.57 0.84
N ASP A 37 -9.35 2.22 -0.04
CA ASP A 37 -8.21 1.61 -0.74
C ASP A 37 -7.09 1.19 0.21
N VAL A 38 -6.74 2.04 1.19
CA VAL A 38 -5.72 1.72 2.20
C VAL A 38 -6.19 0.57 3.10
N GLN A 39 -7.46 0.54 3.51
CA GLN A 39 -8.00 -0.57 4.30
C GLN A 39 -7.95 -1.90 3.52
N GLN A 40 -8.27 -1.87 2.23
CA GLN A 40 -8.15 -3.04 1.37
C GLN A 40 -6.69 -3.48 1.21
N ALA A 41 -5.77 -2.54 1.02
CA ALA A 41 -4.34 -2.83 0.95
C ALA A 41 -3.82 -3.47 2.25
N LEU A 42 -4.27 -2.99 3.41
CA LEU A 42 -3.94 -3.57 4.71
C LEU A 42 -4.46 -4.99 4.86
N ALA A 43 -5.71 -5.27 4.45
CA ALA A 43 -6.28 -6.61 4.49
C ALA A 43 -5.47 -7.59 3.61
N LEU A 44 -5.06 -7.15 2.42
CA LEU A 44 -4.21 -7.94 1.53
C LEU A 44 -2.80 -8.14 2.12
N ALA A 45 -2.23 -7.09 2.73
CA ALA A 45 -0.93 -7.16 3.37
C ALA A 45 -0.92 -8.17 4.53
N GLN A 46 -1.95 -8.16 5.38
CA GLN A 46 -2.12 -9.14 6.45
C GLN A 46 -2.22 -10.57 5.90
N ALA A 47 -3.06 -10.79 4.89
CA ALA A 47 -3.26 -12.10 4.28
C ALA A 47 -1.98 -12.65 3.62
N GLN A 48 -1.15 -11.78 3.06
CA GLN A 48 0.07 -12.13 2.32
C GLN A 48 1.36 -11.96 3.14
N ARG A 49 1.27 -11.53 4.39
CA ARG A 49 2.42 -11.22 5.26
C ARG A 49 3.36 -10.20 4.62
N LYS A 50 2.78 -9.11 4.16
CA LYS A 50 3.49 -7.98 3.52
C LYS A 50 3.23 -6.69 4.28
N MET A 51 3.98 -5.67 3.93
CA MET A 51 3.69 -4.28 4.30
C MET A 51 2.85 -3.60 3.23
N VAL A 52 2.35 -2.40 3.52
CA VAL A 52 1.73 -1.56 2.50
C VAL A 52 2.72 -0.46 2.09
N PHE A 53 2.92 -0.31 0.78
CA PHE A 53 3.63 0.80 0.17
C PHE A 53 2.60 1.77 -0.41
N VAL A 54 2.45 2.93 0.23
CA VAL A 54 1.54 3.98 -0.24
C VAL A 54 2.32 4.97 -1.09
N ASP A 55 1.93 5.10 -2.34
CA ASP A 55 2.44 6.10 -3.28
C ASP A 55 1.43 7.25 -3.38
N VAL A 56 1.78 8.41 -2.81
CA VAL A 56 0.91 9.59 -2.82
C VAL A 56 1.35 10.56 -3.89
N GLY A 57 0.44 10.91 -4.78
CA GLY A 57 0.72 11.82 -5.88
C GLY A 57 -0.51 12.16 -6.69
N GLY A 58 -0.36 12.35 -7.97
CA GLY A 58 -1.46 12.66 -8.89
C GLY A 58 -1.03 12.52 -10.34
N GLU A 59 -1.99 12.44 -11.24
CA GLU A 59 -1.71 12.38 -12.68
C GLU A 59 -1.01 13.65 -13.21
N TRP A 60 -1.10 14.76 -12.49
CA TRP A 60 -0.37 16.02 -12.74
C TRP A 60 1.13 15.94 -12.40
N CYS A 61 1.55 14.91 -11.68
CA CYS A 61 2.87 14.83 -11.07
C CYS A 61 3.88 14.14 -12.01
N ALA A 62 4.77 14.91 -12.61
CA ALA A 62 5.80 14.38 -13.53
C ALA A 62 6.71 13.33 -12.87
N TRP A 63 7.15 13.58 -11.62
CA TRP A 63 8.00 12.63 -10.89
C TRP A 63 7.27 11.35 -10.49
N CYS A 64 5.96 11.37 -10.33
CA CYS A 64 5.14 10.17 -10.12
C CYS A 64 5.20 9.26 -11.36
N HIS A 65 5.08 9.85 -12.55
CA HIS A 65 5.20 9.11 -13.80
C HIS A 65 6.64 8.63 -14.07
N ILE A 66 7.66 9.39 -13.64
CA ILE A 66 9.05 8.93 -13.67
C ILE A 66 9.21 7.71 -12.78
N PHE A 67 8.64 7.73 -11.56
CA PHE A 67 8.68 6.59 -10.64
C PHE A 67 8.04 5.33 -11.25
N ASP A 68 6.86 5.45 -11.84
CA ASP A 68 6.19 4.33 -12.50
C ASP A 68 7.05 3.71 -13.62
N ARG A 69 7.63 4.54 -14.48
CA ARG A 69 8.52 4.08 -15.54
C ARG A 69 9.80 3.47 -14.98
N PHE A 70 10.36 4.07 -13.93
CA PHE A 70 11.55 3.55 -13.27
C PHE A 70 11.31 2.16 -12.71
N VAL A 71 10.22 1.96 -11.97
CA VAL A 71 9.85 0.65 -11.43
C VAL A 71 9.62 -0.36 -12.56
N ALA A 72 8.88 0.04 -13.61
CA ALA A 72 8.61 -0.82 -14.76
C ALA A 72 9.89 -1.30 -15.50
N ALA A 73 10.96 -0.49 -15.47
CA ALA A 73 12.23 -0.80 -16.13
C ALA A 73 13.27 -1.53 -15.22
N ARG A 74 12.95 -1.77 -13.96
CA ARG A 74 13.91 -2.30 -12.97
C ARG A 74 13.41 -3.61 -12.33
N PRO A 75 13.77 -4.79 -12.86
CA PRO A 75 13.30 -6.08 -12.35
C PRO A 75 13.59 -6.30 -10.85
N ALA A 76 14.74 -5.83 -10.35
CA ALA A 76 15.08 -5.96 -8.94
C ALA A 76 14.15 -5.14 -8.03
N VAL A 77 13.76 -3.94 -8.46
CA VAL A 77 12.80 -3.09 -7.74
C VAL A 77 11.41 -3.69 -7.79
N GLN A 78 10.96 -4.13 -8.98
CA GLN A 78 9.67 -4.82 -9.12
C GLN A 78 9.58 -6.02 -8.19
N LYS A 79 10.62 -6.86 -8.19
CA LYS A 79 10.68 -8.04 -7.32
C LYS A 79 10.61 -7.67 -5.84
N ALA A 80 11.37 -6.68 -5.40
CA ALA A 80 11.35 -6.23 -4.01
C ALA A 80 9.96 -5.70 -3.58
N LEU A 81 9.31 -4.93 -4.44
CA LEU A 81 7.95 -4.44 -4.19
C LEU A 81 6.94 -5.60 -4.19
N GLN A 82 6.97 -6.48 -5.18
CA GLN A 82 6.06 -7.61 -5.28
C GLN A 82 6.19 -8.61 -4.15
N ASP A 83 7.41 -8.91 -3.71
CA ASP A 83 7.65 -9.91 -2.67
C ASP A 83 7.22 -9.41 -1.28
N HIS A 84 7.35 -8.11 -1.01
CA HIS A 84 7.29 -7.59 0.36
C HIS A 84 6.20 -6.54 0.61
N TYR A 85 5.60 -6.00 -0.44
CA TYR A 85 4.66 -4.89 -0.31
C TYR A 85 3.36 -5.11 -1.08
N ILE A 86 2.28 -4.52 -0.57
CA ILE A 86 1.07 -4.22 -1.33
C ILE A 86 1.15 -2.75 -1.70
N LEU A 87 1.21 -2.47 -2.99
CA LEU A 87 1.27 -1.10 -3.51
C LEU A 87 -0.14 -0.52 -3.61
N VAL A 88 -0.33 0.69 -3.09
CA VAL A 88 -1.57 1.45 -3.26
C VAL A 88 -1.25 2.89 -3.63
N LYS A 89 -1.85 3.39 -4.71
CA LYS A 89 -1.77 4.79 -5.13
C LYS A 89 -2.86 5.60 -4.45
N VAL A 90 -2.47 6.72 -3.86
CA VAL A 90 -3.39 7.67 -3.23
C VAL A 90 -3.31 9.00 -3.96
N ASN A 91 -4.42 9.40 -4.57
CA ASN A 91 -4.51 10.68 -5.24
C ASN A 91 -4.44 11.86 -4.25
N TYR A 92 -3.64 12.86 -4.60
CA TYR A 92 -3.64 14.18 -4.00
C TYR A 92 -3.74 15.21 -5.12
N SER A 93 -4.90 15.85 -5.24
CA SER A 93 -5.15 16.84 -6.29
C SER A 93 -6.16 17.90 -5.79
N PRO A 94 -6.34 19.01 -6.51
CA PRO A 94 -7.39 19.98 -6.17
C PRO A 94 -8.80 19.38 -6.13
N GLN A 95 -9.07 18.33 -6.92
CA GLN A 95 -10.35 17.64 -6.96
C GLN A 95 -10.60 16.74 -5.75
N ASN A 96 -9.52 16.13 -5.24
CA ASN A 96 -9.58 15.28 -4.04
C ASN A 96 -8.22 15.24 -3.35
N ARG A 97 -8.14 15.85 -2.18
CA ARG A 97 -6.90 15.87 -1.37
C ARG A 97 -6.76 14.67 -0.44
N ASN A 98 -7.78 13.83 -0.35
CA ASN A 98 -7.83 12.68 0.55
C ASN A 98 -7.40 13.01 1.99
N GLU A 99 -7.83 14.16 2.50
CA GLU A 99 -7.42 14.71 3.81
C GLU A 99 -7.80 13.78 4.97
N ALA A 100 -8.90 13.04 4.84
CA ALA A 100 -9.34 12.08 5.86
C ALA A 100 -8.28 11.02 6.19
N VAL A 101 -7.44 10.66 5.23
CA VAL A 101 -6.33 9.72 5.40
C VAL A 101 -5.02 10.49 5.63
N LEU A 102 -4.68 11.39 4.70
CA LEU A 102 -3.36 12.02 4.67
C LEU A 102 -3.10 12.96 5.84
N SER A 103 -4.13 13.54 6.47
CA SER A 103 -3.98 14.37 7.67
C SER A 103 -3.57 13.58 8.91
N GLN A 104 -3.77 12.27 8.91
CA GLN A 104 -3.39 11.38 10.02
C GLN A 104 -1.90 10.97 9.98
N TRP A 105 -1.23 11.23 8.87
CA TRP A 105 0.16 10.83 8.63
C TRP A 105 1.09 12.04 8.68
N PRO A 106 2.41 11.82 8.82
CA PRO A 106 3.37 12.89 8.69
C PRO A 106 3.19 13.64 7.37
N LYS A 107 3.26 14.97 7.40
CA LYS A 107 3.02 15.80 6.22
C LYS A 107 3.97 15.46 5.08
N ALA A 108 3.41 15.23 3.89
CA ALA A 108 4.18 15.05 2.67
C ALA A 108 5.03 16.29 2.35
N ARG A 109 6.28 16.08 1.95
CA ARG A 109 7.25 17.12 1.57
C ARG A 109 7.56 17.05 0.07
N GLY A 110 6.58 17.23 -0.76
CA GLY A 110 6.64 17.06 -2.22
C GLY A 110 5.98 15.78 -2.68
N TYR A 111 5.94 15.57 -3.99
CA TYR A 111 5.28 14.43 -4.62
C TYR A 111 6.14 13.84 -5.76
N PRO A 112 6.13 12.49 -5.90
CA PRO A 112 5.44 11.56 -5.03
C PRO A 112 6.01 11.59 -3.61
N HIS A 113 5.19 11.17 -2.64
CA HIS A 113 5.62 10.91 -1.28
C HIS A 113 5.25 9.50 -0.90
N PHE A 114 6.16 8.76 -0.29
CA PHE A 114 5.96 7.37 0.03
C PHE A 114 5.75 7.17 1.53
N TYR A 115 4.72 6.40 1.89
CA TYR A 115 4.57 5.91 3.24
C TYR A 115 4.64 4.39 3.25
N LEU A 116 5.31 3.85 4.26
CA LEU A 116 5.25 2.42 4.54
C LEU A 116 4.38 2.20 5.77
N LEU A 117 3.42 1.30 5.65
CA LEU A 117 2.58 0.89 6.77
C LEU A 117 2.89 -0.55 7.14
N ASP A 118 2.95 -0.83 8.44
CA ASP A 118 2.96 -2.19 8.95
C ASP A 118 1.58 -2.87 8.80
N ALA A 119 1.49 -4.13 9.17
CA ALA A 119 0.25 -4.90 9.08
C ALA A 119 -0.89 -4.36 10.00
N ALA A 120 -0.55 -3.55 11.00
CA ALA A 120 -1.53 -2.88 11.86
C ALA A 120 -1.97 -1.50 11.30
N GLY A 121 -1.41 -1.07 10.17
CA GLY A 121 -1.71 0.22 9.55
C GLY A 121 -0.94 1.39 10.14
N LYS A 122 0.06 1.14 11.00
CA LYS A 122 0.93 2.18 11.54
C LYS A 122 1.94 2.63 10.47
N VAL A 123 2.11 3.94 10.32
CA VAL A 123 3.16 4.50 9.47
C VAL A 123 4.52 4.24 10.13
N VAL A 124 5.34 3.42 9.48
CA VAL A 124 6.70 3.09 9.93
C VAL A 124 7.77 3.85 9.14
N ALA A 125 7.41 4.42 7.99
CA ALA A 125 8.27 5.32 7.24
C ALA A 125 7.45 6.38 6.51
N SER A 126 8.02 7.58 6.40
CA SER A 126 7.52 8.71 5.62
C SER A 126 8.70 9.24 4.80
N GLN A 127 8.70 8.97 3.50
CA GLN A 127 9.85 9.13 2.63
C GLN A 127 9.55 10.12 1.49
N PRO A 128 10.18 11.31 1.49
CA PRO A 128 10.17 12.19 0.32
C PRO A 128 10.88 11.50 -0.85
N SER A 129 10.28 11.53 -2.03
CA SER A 129 10.86 10.90 -3.22
C SER A 129 12.21 11.50 -3.61
N GLY A 130 12.40 12.81 -3.42
CA GLY A 130 13.63 13.49 -3.75
C GLY A 130 14.90 12.94 -3.08
N GLU A 131 14.77 12.30 -1.93
CA GLU A 131 15.89 11.64 -1.26
C GLU A 131 16.31 10.32 -1.96
N LEU A 132 15.43 9.76 -2.81
CA LEU A 132 15.66 8.54 -3.58
C LEU A 132 16.05 8.82 -5.04
N GLU A 133 16.16 10.08 -5.41
CA GLU A 133 16.47 10.52 -6.77
C GLU A 133 17.98 10.60 -7.02
N SER A 134 18.37 10.50 -8.30
CA SER A 134 19.69 10.79 -8.83
C SER A 134 19.58 11.41 -10.22
N GLY A 135 19.97 12.65 -10.37
CA GLY A 135 19.86 13.38 -11.62
C GLY A 135 18.39 13.58 -12.04
N ARG A 136 18.00 12.98 -13.16
CA ARG A 136 16.64 13.09 -13.72
C ARG A 136 15.79 11.83 -13.55
N ASP A 137 16.24 10.91 -12.71
CA ASP A 137 15.60 9.62 -12.46
C ASP A 137 15.73 9.24 -10.99
N TYR A 138 15.20 8.09 -10.62
CA TYR A 138 15.45 7.51 -9.30
C TYR A 138 16.77 6.72 -9.27
N ASP A 139 17.29 6.53 -8.06
CA ASP A 139 18.46 5.70 -7.81
C ASP A 139 18.03 4.32 -7.31
N GLU A 140 18.36 3.26 -8.07
CA GLU A 140 17.96 1.90 -7.76
C GLU A 140 18.53 1.43 -6.41
N ALA A 141 19.79 1.76 -6.11
CA ALA A 141 20.43 1.34 -4.86
C ALA A 141 19.79 2.03 -3.66
N LYS A 142 19.48 3.33 -3.76
CA LYS A 142 18.77 4.09 -2.70
C LYS A 142 17.37 3.52 -2.46
N LEU A 143 16.61 3.25 -3.53
CA LEU A 143 15.26 2.72 -3.39
C LEU A 143 15.28 1.30 -2.80
N LEU A 144 16.14 0.42 -3.26
CA LEU A 144 16.28 -0.92 -2.70
C LEU A 144 16.76 -0.88 -1.24
N ALA A 145 17.68 0.03 -0.88
CA ALA A 145 18.11 0.21 0.50
C ALA A 145 16.95 0.70 1.40
N PHE A 146 16.14 1.64 0.91
CA PHE A 146 14.94 2.11 1.61
C PHE A 146 13.96 0.97 1.86
N LEU A 147 13.60 0.20 0.84
CA LEU A 147 12.69 -0.93 0.95
C LEU A 147 13.19 -1.97 1.96
N ARG A 148 14.45 -2.39 1.87
CA ARG A 148 15.04 -3.43 2.73
C ARG A 148 15.15 -3.01 4.20
N ARG A 149 15.47 -1.75 4.47
CA ARG A 149 15.65 -1.24 5.83
C ARG A 149 14.42 -1.47 6.70
N HIS A 150 13.23 -1.36 6.13
CA HIS A 150 11.99 -1.46 6.85
C HIS A 150 11.43 -2.89 6.94
N LEU A 151 12.00 -3.84 6.22
CA LEU A 151 11.66 -5.26 6.32
C LEU A 151 12.32 -5.92 7.54
N ALA A 152 13.50 -5.48 7.93
CA ALA A 152 14.25 -6.04 9.05
C ALA A 152 13.68 -5.66 10.44
N ALA A 153 12.70 -4.77 10.49
CA ALA A 153 12.09 -4.27 11.72
C ALA A 153 10.78 -4.99 12.10
N GLN A 154 10.44 -6.09 11.44
CA GLN A 154 9.21 -6.88 11.68
C GLN A 154 9.46 -8.13 12.52
#